data_334ed872e3deed502d01839e80f888cc
#
_entry.id   334ed872e3deed502d01839e80f888cc
#
_cell.length_a   1.000
_cell.length_b   1.000
_cell.length_c   1.000
_cell.angle_alpha   90.00
_cell.angle_beta   90.00
_cell.angle_gamma   90.00
#
_symmetry.space_group_name_H-M   'P 1'
#
loop_
_entity.id
_entity.type
_entity.pdbx_description
1 polymer ?
#
loop_
_entity_poly.entity_id
_entity_poly.type
_entity_poly.pdbx_seq_one_letter_code
_entity_poly.pdbx_strand_id
1 'polypeptide(L)'
;VSDWAYYNHAYTSNILNTPAIDPIAYQRSSPIYFTQGLKKPLLINAPMVDDNVFFQDVVRLVQRLIEQENINFETAIYPVEPHGFRQPSSWLDEYRRIYKLFEQNFL
;
A
#
# COMPACT_ATOMS: atom_id res chain seq x y z
N VAL A 1 1.89 -4.94 1.09
CA VAL A 1 1.14 -6.20 1.18
C VAL A 1 1.55 -6.95 2.43
N SER A 2 1.15 -6.43 3.60
CA SER A 2 1.60 -6.99 4.88
C SER A 2 0.85 -8.25 5.30
N ASP A 3 -0.38 -8.43 4.83
CA ASP A 3 -1.28 -9.47 5.33
C ASP A 3 -1.62 -10.57 4.32
N TRP A 4 -0.87 -10.68 3.23
CA TRP A 4 -1.13 -11.70 2.20
C TRP A 4 -1.07 -13.13 2.73
N ALA A 5 -0.31 -13.39 3.78
CA ALA A 5 -0.29 -14.71 4.42
C ALA A 5 -1.68 -15.14 4.91
N TYR A 6 -2.58 -14.20 5.19
CA TYR A 6 -3.90 -14.45 5.74
C TYR A 6 -5.01 -14.50 4.69
N TYR A 7 -4.84 -13.88 3.52
CA TYR A 7 -5.88 -13.87 2.49
C TYR A 7 -5.39 -14.27 1.09
N ASN A 8 -4.09 -14.39 0.88
CA ASN A 8 -3.51 -14.97 -0.34
C ASN A 8 -2.50 -16.06 0.04
N HIS A 9 -2.96 -17.00 0.82
CA HIS A 9 -2.15 -17.99 1.51
C HIS A 9 -1.36 -18.89 0.58
N ALA A 10 -2.00 -19.45 -0.46
CA ALA A 10 -1.35 -20.40 -1.36
C ALA A 10 -0.15 -19.79 -2.10
N TYR A 11 -0.32 -18.59 -2.63
CA TYR A 11 0.74 -17.88 -3.34
C TYR A 11 1.88 -17.52 -2.40
N THR A 12 1.54 -16.94 -1.25
CA THR A 12 2.52 -16.41 -0.30
C THR A 12 3.34 -17.52 0.34
N SER A 13 2.70 -18.62 0.74
CA SER A 13 3.40 -19.73 1.38
C SER A 13 4.34 -20.48 0.44
N ASN A 14 4.06 -20.49 -0.87
CA ASN A 14 4.95 -21.07 -1.85
C ASN A 14 6.25 -20.28 -2.04
N ILE A 15 6.23 -18.99 -1.75
CA ILE A 15 7.40 -18.09 -1.90
C ILE A 15 8.11 -17.88 -0.58
N LEU A 16 7.37 -17.63 0.51
CA LEU A 16 7.91 -17.20 1.80
C LEU A 16 7.72 -18.24 2.91
N ASN A 17 7.18 -19.42 2.63
CA ASN A 17 6.66 -20.33 3.64
C ASN A 17 5.54 -19.66 4.43
N THR A 18 5.35 -20.04 5.69
CA THR A 18 4.38 -19.42 6.58
C THR A 18 5.09 -18.46 7.55
N PRO A 19 4.38 -17.49 8.13
CA PRO A 19 5.00 -16.59 9.13
C PRO A 19 5.56 -17.33 10.33
N ALA A 20 4.99 -18.47 10.69
CA ALA A 20 5.47 -19.30 11.80
C ALA A 20 6.80 -19.99 11.46
N ILE A 21 6.99 -20.40 10.20
CA ILE A 21 8.19 -21.11 9.75
C ILE A 21 9.34 -20.12 9.46
N ASP A 22 9.03 -19.01 8.80
CA ASP A 22 10.05 -18.02 8.42
C ASP A 22 9.55 -16.59 8.68
N PRO A 23 9.50 -16.15 9.93
CA PRO A 23 9.06 -14.79 10.27
C PRO A 23 9.97 -13.71 9.70
N ILE A 24 11.26 -14.00 9.52
CA ILE A 24 12.23 -13.04 8.98
C ILE A 24 11.94 -12.72 7.52
N ALA A 25 11.56 -13.72 6.70
CA ALA A 25 11.19 -13.50 5.31
C ALA A 25 9.99 -12.55 5.20
N TYR A 26 8.98 -12.76 6.04
CA TYR A 26 7.80 -11.88 6.09
C TYR A 26 8.13 -10.47 6.54
N GLN A 27 8.96 -10.33 7.56
CA GLN A 27 9.38 -9.01 8.03
C GLN A 27 10.14 -8.26 6.94
N ARG A 28 11.08 -8.91 6.28
CA ARG A 28 11.87 -8.30 5.21
C ARG A 28 11.07 -7.93 3.98
N SER A 29 9.97 -8.61 3.73
CA SER A 29 9.10 -8.40 2.56
C SER A 29 7.92 -7.50 2.83
N SER A 30 7.75 -7.00 4.03
CA SER A 30 6.59 -6.19 4.42
C SER A 30 6.99 -4.75 4.68
N PRO A 31 6.60 -3.80 3.82
CA PRO A 31 6.98 -2.38 3.94
C PRO A 31 6.63 -1.75 5.29
N ILE A 32 5.63 -2.27 5.98
CA ILE A 32 5.18 -1.75 7.28
C ILE A 32 6.28 -1.76 8.34
N TYR A 33 7.30 -2.59 8.19
CA TYR A 33 8.44 -2.65 9.11
C TYR A 33 9.56 -1.68 8.74
N PHE A 34 9.46 -0.98 7.62
CA PHE A 34 10.51 -0.10 7.09
C PHE A 34 10.06 1.34 6.93
N THR A 35 8.90 1.70 7.46
CA THR A 35 8.31 3.03 7.30
C THR A 35 9.15 4.14 7.94
N GLN A 36 9.99 3.83 8.91
CA GLN A 36 10.90 4.80 9.52
C GLN A 36 11.91 5.38 8.53
N GLY A 37 12.23 4.64 7.47
CA GLY A 37 13.15 5.08 6.42
C GLY A 37 12.52 5.97 5.37
N LEU A 38 11.21 6.19 5.41
CA LEU A 38 10.53 7.00 4.42
C LEU A 38 10.85 8.48 4.62
N LYS A 39 11.60 9.07 3.67
CA LYS A 39 12.03 10.47 3.70
C LYS A 39 11.61 11.25 2.46
N LYS A 40 11.09 10.57 1.48
CA LYS A 40 10.60 11.18 0.23
C LYS A 40 9.08 11.15 0.20
N PRO A 41 8.46 12.05 -0.57
CA PRO A 41 7.00 12.06 -0.70
C PRO A 41 6.47 10.75 -1.25
N LEU A 42 5.44 10.22 -0.61
CA LEU A 42 4.75 9.00 -1.00
C LEU A 42 3.26 9.30 -1.20
N LEU A 43 2.73 8.92 -2.34
CA LEU A 43 1.29 8.91 -2.59
C LEU A 43 0.79 7.47 -2.53
N ILE A 44 -0.18 7.22 -1.67
CA ILE A 44 -0.82 5.90 -1.51
C ILE A 44 -2.19 5.96 -2.16
N ASN A 45 -2.36 5.26 -3.28
CA ASN A 45 -3.66 5.12 -3.94
C ASN A 45 -4.32 3.84 -3.44
N ALA A 46 -5.50 3.99 -2.84
CA ALA A 46 -6.14 2.93 -2.07
C ALA A 46 -7.55 2.63 -2.57
N PRO A 47 -7.73 1.62 -3.44
CA PRO A 47 -9.05 1.13 -3.82
C PRO A 47 -9.66 0.33 -2.68
N MET A 48 -10.90 0.66 -2.29
CA MET A 48 -11.53 0.03 -1.13
C MET A 48 -12.13 -1.35 -1.44
N VAL A 49 -12.41 -1.65 -2.71
CA VAL A 49 -13.01 -2.92 -3.13
C VAL A 49 -11.96 -3.84 -3.75
N ASP A 50 -10.72 -3.69 -3.32
CA ASP A 50 -9.60 -4.50 -3.78
C ASP A 50 -9.65 -5.88 -3.12
N ASP A 51 -9.79 -6.93 -3.94
CA ASP A 51 -9.81 -8.32 -3.49
C ASP A 51 -8.47 -9.05 -3.72
N ASN A 52 -7.48 -8.34 -4.25
CA ASN A 52 -6.12 -8.84 -4.46
C ASN A 52 -5.20 -8.38 -3.32
N VAL A 53 -5.14 -7.06 -3.13
CA VAL A 53 -4.44 -6.45 -1.99
C VAL A 53 -5.50 -5.75 -1.15
N PHE A 54 -5.93 -6.37 -0.07
CA PHE A 54 -7.03 -5.87 0.73
C PHE A 54 -6.75 -4.49 1.30
N PHE A 55 -7.79 -3.68 1.39
CA PHE A 55 -7.72 -2.33 1.95
C PHE A 55 -7.13 -2.31 3.36
N GLN A 56 -7.25 -3.40 4.10
CA GLN A 56 -6.62 -3.53 5.43
C GLN A 56 -5.12 -3.30 5.42
N ASP A 57 -4.42 -3.64 4.32
CA ASP A 57 -2.99 -3.38 4.21
C ASP A 57 -2.68 -1.89 4.15
N VAL A 58 -3.54 -1.12 3.46
CA VAL A 58 -3.42 0.33 3.41
C VAL A 58 -3.69 0.95 4.79
N VAL A 59 -4.75 0.50 5.44
CA VAL A 59 -5.13 1.00 6.78
C VAL A 59 -3.97 0.80 7.77
N ARG A 60 -3.37 -0.38 7.78
CA ARG A 60 -2.26 -0.69 8.68
C ARG A 60 -1.01 0.11 8.35
N LEU A 61 -0.69 0.28 7.06
CA LEU A 61 0.46 1.07 6.64
C LEU A 61 0.29 2.54 7.04
N VAL A 62 -0.88 3.12 6.77
CA VAL A 62 -1.18 4.51 7.12
C VAL A 62 -1.10 4.72 8.63
N GLN A 63 -1.68 3.80 9.41
CA GLN A 63 -1.62 3.91 10.87
C GLN A 63 -0.18 3.86 11.39
N ARG A 64 0.65 3.01 10.80
CA ARG A 64 2.07 2.92 11.17
C ARG A 64 2.81 4.21 10.88
N LEU A 65 2.55 4.83 9.72
CA LEU A 65 3.15 6.11 9.35
C LEU A 65 2.72 7.21 10.32
N ILE A 66 1.46 7.23 10.72
CA ILE A 66 0.92 8.20 11.69
C ILE A 66 1.59 8.01 13.06
N GLU A 67 1.69 6.79 13.54
CA GLU A 67 2.33 6.49 14.82
C GLU A 67 3.79 6.92 14.87
N GLN A 68 4.47 6.88 13.74
CA GLN A 68 5.86 7.32 13.61
C GLN A 68 6.00 8.81 13.32
N GLU A 69 4.89 9.56 13.33
CA GLU A 69 4.88 10.99 13.06
C GLU A 69 5.47 11.34 11.68
N ASN A 70 5.34 10.44 10.71
CA ASN A 70 5.82 10.68 9.36
C ASN A 70 4.82 11.55 8.60
N ILE A 71 5.30 12.67 8.07
CA ILE A 71 4.47 13.64 7.33
C ILE A 71 4.67 13.56 5.81
N ASN A 72 5.49 12.63 5.33
CA ASN A 72 5.87 12.54 3.92
C ASN A 72 4.93 11.67 3.09
N PHE A 73 3.68 11.51 3.51
CA PHE A 73 2.73 10.70 2.76
C PHE A 73 1.39 11.39 2.61
N GLU A 74 0.70 11.04 1.52
CA GLU A 74 -0.69 11.39 1.26
C GLU A 74 -1.44 10.14 0.82
N THR A 75 -2.74 10.11 1.10
CA THR A 75 -3.60 8.98 0.75
C THR A 75 -4.75 9.44 -0.13
N ALA A 76 -4.94 8.75 -1.24
CA ALA A 76 -6.10 8.91 -2.12
C ALA A 76 -6.95 7.65 -2.05
N ILE A 77 -8.20 7.79 -1.62
CA ILE A 77 -9.12 6.66 -1.42
C ILE A 77 -10.12 6.60 -2.57
N TYR A 78 -10.28 5.40 -3.14
CA TYR A 78 -11.19 5.13 -4.26
C TYR A 78 -12.25 4.12 -3.80
N PRO A 79 -13.39 4.60 -3.25
CA PRO A 79 -14.34 3.76 -2.51
C PRO A 79 -15.00 2.64 -3.31
N VAL A 80 -15.16 2.84 -4.61
CA VAL A 80 -15.88 1.87 -5.48
C VAL A 80 -14.95 1.07 -6.37
N GLU A 81 -13.63 1.27 -6.26
CA GLU A 81 -12.67 0.67 -7.18
C GLU A 81 -12.08 -0.64 -6.66
N PRO A 82 -11.96 -1.66 -7.55
CA PRO A 82 -11.17 -2.86 -7.28
C PRO A 82 -9.68 -2.62 -7.57
N HIS A 83 -8.88 -3.67 -7.52
CA HIS A 83 -7.44 -3.61 -7.76
C HIS A 83 -7.09 -2.96 -9.10
N GLY A 84 -7.77 -3.33 -10.18
CA GLY A 84 -7.71 -2.63 -11.46
C GLY A 84 -8.89 -1.67 -11.58
N PHE A 85 -8.62 -0.38 -11.59
CA PHE A 85 -9.68 0.63 -11.66
C PHE A 85 -10.57 0.47 -12.88
N ARG A 86 -11.87 0.70 -12.72
CA ARG A 86 -12.88 0.55 -13.79
C ARG A 86 -13.48 1.86 -14.22
N GLN A 87 -13.63 2.82 -13.31
CA GLN A 87 -14.30 4.09 -13.61
C GLN A 87 -13.31 5.07 -14.28
N PRO A 88 -13.67 5.68 -15.41
CA PRO A 88 -12.82 6.69 -16.04
C PRO A 88 -12.50 7.87 -15.09
N SER A 89 -13.46 8.26 -14.26
CA SER A 89 -13.28 9.34 -13.30
C SER A 89 -12.21 9.01 -12.25
N SER A 90 -12.14 7.75 -11.83
CA SER A 90 -11.12 7.30 -10.87
C SER A 90 -9.73 7.30 -11.50
N TRP A 91 -9.62 6.84 -12.74
CA TRP A 91 -8.37 6.92 -13.50
C TRP A 91 -7.89 8.36 -13.67
N LEU A 92 -8.81 9.25 -14.01
CA LEU A 92 -8.46 10.67 -14.18
C LEU A 92 -7.97 11.28 -12.86
N ASP A 93 -8.65 11.00 -11.77
CA ASP A 93 -8.26 11.49 -10.45
C ASP A 93 -6.88 10.97 -10.05
N GLU A 94 -6.62 9.67 -10.25
CA GLU A 94 -5.34 9.06 -9.94
C GLU A 94 -4.21 9.72 -10.73
N TYR A 95 -4.37 9.85 -12.04
CA TYR A 95 -3.34 10.46 -12.88
C TYR A 95 -3.08 11.93 -12.52
N ARG A 96 -4.12 12.67 -12.15
CA ARG A 96 -3.96 14.06 -11.70
C ARG A 96 -3.16 14.15 -10.41
N ARG A 97 -3.40 13.23 -9.47
CA ARG A 97 -2.64 13.20 -8.21
C ARG A 97 -1.20 12.79 -8.42
N ILE A 98 -0.93 11.82 -9.30
CA ILE A 98 0.42 11.42 -9.67
C ILE A 98 1.15 12.58 -10.35
N TYR A 99 0.51 13.26 -11.29
CA TYR A 99 1.09 14.42 -11.95
C TYR A 99 1.43 15.53 -10.95
N LYS A 100 0.51 15.82 -10.05
CA LYS A 100 0.73 16.82 -9.00
C LYS A 100 1.92 16.47 -8.11
N LEU A 101 2.05 15.22 -7.75
CA LEU A 101 3.19 14.75 -6.95
C LEU A 101 4.51 15.01 -7.67
N PHE A 102 4.59 14.65 -8.94
CA PHE A 102 5.79 14.86 -9.74
C PHE A 102 6.05 16.34 -9.98
N GLU A 103 5.03 17.13 -10.28
CA GLU A 103 5.16 18.56 -10.46
C GLU A 103 5.75 19.25 -9.23
N GLN A 104 5.28 18.89 -8.04
CA GLN A 104 5.73 19.50 -6.80
C GLN A 104 7.15 19.08 -6.40
N ASN A 105 7.65 17.94 -6.88
CA ASN A 105 8.91 17.38 -6.39
C ASN A 105 10.02 17.29 -7.45
N PHE A 106 9.68 17.35 -8.75
CA PHE A 106 10.66 17.15 -9.82
C PHE A 106 10.62 18.23 -10.93
N LEU A 107 9.60 19.05 -10.92
CA LEU A 107 9.45 20.10 -11.93
C LEU A 107 9.62 21.53 -11.30
#